data_ca1e23d62a81109d8e508d1b2cfb4e29
#
_entry.id   ca1e23d62a81109d8e508d1b2cfb4e29
#
_cell.length_a   1.000
_cell.length_b   1.000
_cell.length_c   1.000
_cell.angle_alpha   90.00
_cell.angle_beta   90.00
_cell.angle_gamma   90.00
#
_symmetry.space_group_name_H-M   'P 1'
#
loop_
_entity.id
_entity.type
_entity.pdbx_description
1 polymer ?
#
loop_
_entity_poly.entity_id
_entity_poly.type
_entity_poly.pdbx_seq_one_letter_code
_entity_poly.pdbx_strand_id
1 'polypeptide(L)'
;FGLETYSPYQDADITDCAVFDSGDMELCFGSAETALKDIETRAAMIFTDGKFPLLLGGEHLVTLGAVRAAVKKYPNLHIIHFDAHADLRDDYLGAKLSHACVLRRCHDLLGDGRIHQFCIRSGEREEFQFAKKHTALHLFDFNGLASTVESLLKQEVPVYLTIDLDCLDPSVFPGTGTPEAGGVSFT
;
A
#
# COMPACT_ATOMS: atom_id res chain seq x y z
N PHE A 1 -5.61 25.94 -12.29
CA PHE A 1 -6.73 25.01 -12.32
C PHE A 1 -7.23 24.87 -10.91
N GLY A 2 -8.45 25.40 -10.61
CA GLY A 2 -9.04 25.29 -9.28
C GLY A 2 -9.62 23.91 -9.10
N LEU A 3 -9.04 23.12 -8.18
CA LEU A 3 -9.73 21.98 -7.59
C LEU A 3 -10.51 22.51 -6.37
N GLU A 4 -11.71 21.98 -6.17
CA GLU A 4 -12.45 22.22 -4.95
C GLU A 4 -11.70 21.58 -3.77
N THR A 5 -11.41 22.39 -2.75
CA THR A 5 -10.57 21.96 -1.61
C THR A 5 -11.39 21.39 -0.46
N TYR A 6 -12.69 21.74 -0.40
CA TYR A 6 -13.59 21.29 0.64
C TYR A 6 -14.25 19.95 0.31
N SER A 7 -14.23 19.02 1.24
CA SER A 7 -14.94 17.75 1.17
C SER A 7 -16.22 17.78 2.01
N PRO A 8 -17.42 17.77 1.40
CA PRO A 8 -18.66 17.74 2.16
C PRO A 8 -18.89 16.39 2.88
N TYR A 9 -18.23 15.32 2.45
CA TYR A 9 -18.29 14.01 3.13
C TYR A 9 -17.56 14.01 4.48
N GLN A 10 -16.47 14.78 4.56
CA GLN A 10 -15.61 14.82 5.74
C GLN A 10 -15.80 16.10 6.54
N ASP A 11 -16.59 17.08 6.02
CA ASP A 11 -16.70 18.43 6.56
C ASP A 11 -15.32 19.03 6.85
N ALA A 12 -14.42 18.92 5.88
CA ALA A 12 -13.02 19.33 6.01
C ALA A 12 -12.49 19.99 4.73
N ASP A 13 -11.63 20.97 4.89
CA ASP A 13 -10.92 21.63 3.80
C ASP A 13 -9.45 21.22 3.82
N ILE A 14 -8.90 20.84 2.67
CA ILE A 14 -7.48 20.44 2.57
C ILE A 14 -6.54 21.60 2.94
N THR A 15 -6.99 22.84 2.81
CA THR A 15 -6.22 24.03 3.20
C THR A 15 -6.02 24.14 4.73
N ASP A 16 -6.85 23.42 5.51
CA ASP A 16 -6.68 23.31 6.97
C ASP A 16 -5.61 22.29 7.35
N CYS A 17 -5.13 21.49 6.40
CA CYS A 17 -4.11 20.47 6.61
C CYS A 17 -2.70 21.04 6.39
N ALA A 18 -1.77 20.73 7.29
CA ALA A 18 -0.35 21.06 7.13
C ALA A 18 0.33 20.08 6.17
N VAL A 19 0.06 20.22 4.86
CA VAL A 19 0.64 19.40 3.79
C VAL A 19 1.78 20.16 3.12
N PHE A 20 2.89 19.48 2.88
CA PHE A 20 4.03 19.97 2.11
C PHE A 20 4.28 19.06 0.92
N ASP A 21 4.17 19.60 -0.29
CA ASP A 21 4.52 18.89 -1.52
C ASP A 21 6.05 18.94 -1.71
N SER A 22 6.69 17.78 -1.62
CA SER A 22 8.15 17.68 -1.76
C SER A 22 8.60 17.42 -3.19
N GLY A 23 7.69 17.51 -4.16
CA GLY A 23 7.93 17.31 -5.59
C GLY A 23 8.13 15.85 -5.99
N ASP A 24 8.32 15.66 -7.28
CA ASP A 24 8.54 14.36 -7.89
C ASP A 24 9.95 13.83 -7.61
N MET A 25 10.08 12.51 -7.60
CA MET A 25 11.38 11.83 -7.50
C MET A 25 11.84 11.38 -8.89
N GLU A 26 13.04 11.78 -9.27
CA GLU A 26 13.73 11.20 -10.43
C GLU A 26 14.28 9.82 -10.04
N LEU A 27 13.63 8.75 -10.51
CA LEU A 27 14.01 7.37 -10.20
C LEU A 27 14.90 6.77 -11.30
N CYS A 28 15.78 5.86 -10.91
CA CYS A 28 16.64 5.13 -11.84
C CYS A 28 15.81 4.17 -12.72
N PHE A 29 15.84 4.35 -14.05
CA PHE A 29 15.14 3.47 -15.00
C PHE A 29 15.74 2.07 -15.12
N GLY A 30 17.05 1.93 -14.87
CA GLY A 30 17.78 0.71 -15.15
C GLY A 30 17.81 -0.32 -14.01
N SER A 31 17.29 0.03 -12.83
CA SER A 31 17.40 -0.83 -11.64
C SER A 31 16.28 -0.56 -10.65
N ALA A 32 15.40 -1.52 -10.47
CA ALA A 32 14.37 -1.47 -9.43
C ALA A 32 14.98 -1.31 -8.02
N GLU A 33 16.07 -2.00 -7.73
CA GLU A 33 16.73 -1.89 -6.42
C GLU A 33 17.29 -0.49 -6.17
N THR A 34 17.87 0.17 -7.21
CA THR A 34 18.33 1.56 -7.07
C THR A 34 17.16 2.50 -6.83
N ALA A 35 16.07 2.38 -7.60
CA ALA A 35 14.86 3.18 -7.41
C ALA A 35 14.27 2.99 -6.01
N LEU A 36 14.19 1.75 -5.52
CA LEU A 36 13.74 1.44 -4.15
C LEU A 36 14.63 2.07 -3.09
N LYS A 37 15.94 2.10 -3.32
CA LYS A 37 16.89 2.74 -2.41
C LYS A 37 16.71 4.26 -2.34
N ASP A 38 16.40 4.90 -3.46
CA ASP A 38 16.11 6.32 -3.52
C ASP A 38 14.82 6.65 -2.74
N ILE A 39 13.75 5.84 -2.94
CA ILE A 39 12.49 5.96 -2.20
C ILE A 39 12.71 5.74 -0.70
N GLU A 40 13.43 4.69 -0.33
CA GLU A 40 13.78 4.42 1.07
C GLU A 40 14.50 5.59 1.73
N THR A 41 15.46 6.18 1.00
CA THR A 41 16.24 7.32 1.50
C THR A 41 15.35 8.54 1.70
N ARG A 42 14.48 8.87 0.73
CA ARG A 42 13.55 10.00 0.84
C ARG A 42 12.56 9.81 1.99
N ALA A 43 11.96 8.63 2.11
CA ALA A 43 11.05 8.33 3.22
C ALA A 43 11.75 8.40 4.59
N ALA A 44 12.99 7.89 4.69
CA ALA A 44 13.76 7.97 5.92
C ALA A 44 14.07 9.42 6.34
N MET A 45 14.35 10.33 5.39
CA MET A 45 14.54 11.75 5.66
C MET A 45 13.26 12.36 6.26
N ILE A 46 12.09 12.10 5.65
CA ILE A 46 10.79 12.60 6.12
C ILE A 46 10.51 12.10 7.55
N PHE A 47 10.80 10.81 7.82
CA PHE A 47 10.66 10.26 9.17
C PHE A 47 11.63 10.89 10.17
N THR A 48 12.85 11.23 9.75
CA THR A 48 13.85 11.89 10.61
C THR A 48 13.40 13.28 11.00
N ASP A 49 12.75 14.00 10.08
CA ASP A 49 12.17 15.31 10.33
C ASP A 49 10.88 15.27 11.17
N GLY A 50 10.49 14.11 11.66
CA GLY A 50 9.28 13.90 12.47
C GLY A 50 7.99 14.09 11.69
N LYS A 51 8.04 13.96 10.36
CA LYS A 51 6.89 14.13 9.47
C LYS A 51 6.31 12.79 9.03
N PHE A 52 5.08 12.84 8.52
CA PHE A 52 4.36 11.70 7.98
C PHE A 52 4.53 11.69 6.44
N PRO A 53 5.14 10.65 5.84
CA PRO A 53 5.25 10.54 4.40
C PRO A 53 3.93 10.07 3.77
N LEU A 54 3.49 10.78 2.74
CA LEU A 54 2.44 10.38 1.81
C LEU A 54 3.07 10.22 0.43
N LEU A 55 3.03 9.03 -0.13
CA LEU A 55 3.55 8.74 -1.46
C LEU A 55 2.39 8.64 -2.44
N LEU A 56 2.47 9.40 -3.52
CA LEU A 56 1.64 9.22 -4.71
C LEU A 56 2.51 8.50 -5.72
N GLY A 57 2.25 7.23 -5.89
CA GLY A 57 3.09 6.37 -6.69
C GLY A 57 2.57 6.17 -8.10
N GLY A 58 3.34 5.44 -8.82
CA GLY A 58 3.08 4.78 -10.06
C GLY A 58 2.86 3.29 -9.81
N GLU A 59 3.86 2.48 -10.04
CA GLU A 59 3.80 1.02 -9.90
C GLU A 59 3.92 0.59 -8.43
N HIS A 60 3.15 -0.45 -8.02
CA HIS A 60 2.95 -0.79 -6.59
C HIS A 60 4.24 -1.15 -5.83
N LEU A 61 5.31 -1.55 -6.52
CA LEU A 61 6.61 -1.84 -5.90
C LEU A 61 7.19 -0.65 -5.12
N VAL A 62 6.78 0.60 -5.41
CA VAL A 62 7.24 1.79 -4.69
C VAL A 62 6.97 1.69 -3.18
N THR A 63 5.90 0.99 -2.79
CA THR A 63 5.55 0.68 -1.40
C THR A 63 6.70 0.01 -0.65
N LEU A 64 7.44 -0.91 -1.29
CA LEU A 64 8.56 -1.61 -0.64
C LEU A 64 9.67 -0.65 -0.19
N GLY A 65 9.98 0.38 -0.98
CA GLY A 65 10.98 1.39 -0.61
C GLY A 65 10.59 2.14 0.67
N ALA A 66 9.32 2.57 0.75
CA ALA A 66 8.80 3.26 1.93
C ALA A 66 8.72 2.34 3.16
N VAL A 67 8.28 1.08 2.98
CA VAL A 67 8.23 0.09 4.07
C VAL A 67 9.62 -0.24 4.60
N ARG A 68 10.66 -0.32 3.75
CA ARG A 68 12.06 -0.46 4.18
C ARG A 68 12.51 0.65 5.13
N ALA A 69 12.08 1.89 4.88
CA ALA A 69 12.36 3.01 5.78
C ALA A 69 11.50 2.94 7.05
N ALA A 70 10.20 2.63 6.90
CA ALA A 70 9.26 2.60 8.01
C ALA A 70 9.61 1.53 9.04
N VAL A 71 10.00 0.32 8.62
CA VAL A 71 10.32 -0.79 9.53
C VAL A 71 11.57 -0.50 10.39
N LYS A 72 12.49 0.32 9.90
CA LYS A 72 13.67 0.75 10.69
C LYS A 72 13.28 1.66 11.85
N LYS A 73 12.26 2.49 11.65
CA LYS A 73 11.72 3.37 12.69
C LYS A 73 10.70 2.67 13.59
N TYR A 74 9.93 1.77 13.01
CA TYR A 74 8.82 1.06 13.63
C TYR A 74 8.96 -0.46 13.45
N PRO A 75 9.76 -1.16 14.29
CA PRO A 75 10.02 -2.60 14.10
C PRO A 75 8.78 -3.50 14.22
N ASN A 76 7.71 -3.00 14.85
CA ASN A 76 6.42 -3.67 14.97
C ASN A 76 5.37 -3.15 13.97
N LEU A 77 5.80 -2.61 12.83
CA LEU A 77 4.94 -2.10 11.77
C LEU A 77 3.98 -3.18 11.25
N HIS A 78 2.72 -2.78 11.06
CA HIS A 78 1.72 -3.54 10.31
C HIS A 78 1.39 -2.84 8.99
N ILE A 79 0.90 -3.60 8.02
CA ILE A 79 0.39 -3.07 6.74
C ILE A 79 -1.11 -3.32 6.66
N ILE A 80 -1.86 -2.30 6.27
CA ILE A 80 -3.22 -2.44 5.72
C ILE A 80 -3.10 -2.21 4.21
N HIS A 81 -3.59 -3.17 3.43
CA HIS A 81 -3.48 -3.21 1.98
C HIS A 81 -4.85 -3.30 1.34
N PHE A 82 -5.16 -2.35 0.47
CA PHE A 82 -6.37 -2.34 -0.37
C PHE A 82 -5.97 -2.54 -1.82
N ASP A 83 -6.52 -3.57 -2.47
CA ASP A 83 -6.10 -3.96 -3.81
C ASP A 83 -7.08 -4.99 -4.39
N ALA A 84 -7.13 -5.11 -5.71
CA ALA A 84 -7.71 -6.27 -6.36
C ALA A 84 -6.80 -7.50 -6.25
N HIS A 85 -5.48 -7.30 -6.27
CA HIS A 85 -4.46 -8.33 -6.37
C HIS A 85 -3.85 -8.69 -5.01
N ALA A 86 -3.44 -9.94 -4.87
CA ALA A 86 -2.76 -10.38 -3.65
C ALA A 86 -1.33 -9.86 -3.52
N ASP A 87 -0.63 -9.66 -4.63
CA ASP A 87 0.76 -9.16 -4.72
C ASP A 87 1.77 -9.96 -3.89
N LEU A 88 1.50 -11.26 -3.74
CA LEU A 88 2.26 -12.17 -2.90
C LEU A 88 3.10 -13.18 -3.70
N ARG A 89 3.29 -12.97 -5.00
CA ARG A 89 4.17 -13.83 -5.81
C ARG A 89 5.59 -13.81 -5.25
N ASP A 90 6.24 -14.97 -5.24
CA ASP A 90 7.66 -15.01 -4.89
C ASP A 90 8.55 -14.49 -6.02
N ASP A 91 8.08 -14.72 -7.25
CA ASP A 91 8.74 -14.30 -8.49
C ASP A 91 7.68 -13.97 -9.55
N TYR A 92 7.94 -12.97 -10.36
CA TYR A 92 7.13 -12.65 -11.53
C TYR A 92 8.03 -12.48 -12.75
N LEU A 93 7.92 -13.43 -13.68
CA LEU A 93 8.70 -13.47 -14.94
C LEU A 93 10.23 -13.36 -14.71
N GLY A 94 10.76 -14.00 -13.67
CA GLY A 94 12.18 -13.98 -13.30
C GLY A 94 12.58 -12.79 -12.43
N ALA A 95 11.65 -11.93 -12.03
CA ALA A 95 11.91 -10.77 -11.17
C ALA A 95 11.22 -10.90 -9.81
N LYS A 96 11.99 -10.80 -8.73
CA LYS A 96 11.47 -10.73 -7.37
C LYS A 96 11.02 -9.32 -6.96
N LEU A 97 11.46 -8.31 -7.68
CA LEU A 97 11.12 -6.91 -7.48
C LEU A 97 10.18 -6.46 -8.60
N SER A 98 8.88 -6.61 -8.37
CA SER A 98 7.80 -6.19 -9.24
C SER A 98 6.55 -5.89 -8.40
N HIS A 99 5.56 -5.21 -9.00
CA HIS A 99 4.25 -4.97 -8.37
C HIS A 99 3.65 -6.27 -7.81
N ALA A 100 3.61 -7.36 -8.62
CA ALA A 100 3.01 -8.64 -8.21
C ALA A 100 3.73 -9.34 -7.05
N CYS A 101 4.91 -8.85 -6.62
CA CYS A 101 5.72 -9.43 -5.54
C CYS A 101 5.85 -8.50 -4.33
N VAL A 102 5.27 -7.29 -4.37
CA VAL A 102 5.55 -6.25 -3.39
C VAL A 102 5.17 -6.66 -1.97
N LEU A 103 3.98 -7.21 -1.77
CA LEU A 103 3.53 -7.64 -0.43
C LEU A 103 4.29 -8.87 0.06
N ARG A 104 4.77 -9.73 -0.85
CA ARG A 104 5.67 -10.81 -0.49
C ARG A 104 7.01 -10.28 0.03
N ARG A 105 7.57 -9.27 -0.61
CA ARG A 105 8.81 -8.61 -0.14
C ARG A 105 8.59 -7.85 1.16
N CYS A 106 7.43 -7.24 1.35
CA CYS A 106 7.07 -6.65 2.63
C CYS A 106 6.97 -7.71 3.74
N HIS A 107 6.38 -8.88 3.45
CA HIS A 107 6.31 -9.99 4.40
C HIS A 107 7.71 -10.48 4.80
N ASP A 108 8.68 -10.55 3.87
CA ASP A 108 10.06 -10.94 4.18
C ASP A 108 10.71 -10.00 5.22
N LEU A 109 10.25 -8.74 5.31
CA LEU A 109 10.72 -7.76 6.30
C LEU A 109 9.95 -7.81 7.63
N LEU A 110 8.65 -8.07 7.55
CA LEU A 110 7.74 -7.91 8.69
C LEU A 110 7.49 -9.23 9.44
N GLY A 111 7.44 -10.35 8.71
CA GLY A 111 7.02 -11.66 9.22
C GLY A 111 5.51 -11.84 9.24
N ASP A 112 5.06 -12.96 9.83
CA ASP A 112 3.68 -13.42 9.82
C ASP A 112 2.72 -12.51 10.60
N GLY A 113 1.47 -12.45 10.13
CA GLY A 113 0.35 -11.80 10.81
C GLY A 113 0.40 -10.27 10.82
N ARG A 114 1.30 -9.64 10.07
CA ARG A 114 1.47 -8.19 10.06
C ARG A 114 0.93 -7.52 8.79
N ILE A 115 0.39 -8.29 7.85
CA ILE A 115 -0.20 -7.78 6.61
C ILE A 115 -1.68 -8.12 6.61
N HIS A 116 -2.53 -7.10 6.48
CA HIS A 116 -4.00 -7.20 6.45
C HIS A 116 -4.49 -6.72 5.09
N GLN A 117 -4.99 -7.66 4.27
CA GLN A 117 -5.35 -7.42 2.87
C GLN A 117 -6.87 -7.40 2.70
N PHE A 118 -7.39 -6.40 2.00
CA PHE A 118 -8.83 -6.21 1.77
C PHE A 118 -9.12 -6.02 0.28
N CYS A 119 -10.31 -6.41 -0.15
CA CYS A 119 -10.83 -6.35 -1.52
C CYS A 119 -10.17 -7.33 -2.49
N ILE A 120 -9.30 -8.21 -2.01
CA ILE A 120 -8.51 -9.11 -2.86
C ILE A 120 -9.42 -10.09 -3.60
N ARG A 121 -9.27 -10.15 -4.93
CA ARG A 121 -10.06 -11.02 -5.80
C ARG A 121 -9.29 -11.62 -6.96
N SER A 122 -8.03 -11.22 -7.14
CA SER A 122 -7.13 -11.69 -8.20
C SER A 122 -5.77 -12.12 -7.65
N GLY A 123 -5.20 -13.16 -8.24
CA GLY A 123 -3.90 -13.72 -7.87
C GLY A 123 -3.79 -15.19 -8.27
N GLU A 124 -2.62 -15.76 -8.14
CA GLU A 124 -2.38 -17.18 -8.38
C GLU A 124 -2.73 -18.02 -7.14
N ARG A 125 -2.99 -19.31 -7.34
CA ARG A 125 -3.33 -20.24 -6.26
C ARG A 125 -2.31 -20.22 -5.13
N GLU A 126 -1.04 -20.15 -5.47
CA GLU A 126 0.10 -20.13 -4.56
C GLU A 126 0.09 -18.91 -3.65
N GLU A 127 -0.33 -17.75 -4.16
CA GLU A 127 -0.46 -16.51 -3.38
C GLU A 127 -1.56 -16.66 -2.32
N PHE A 128 -2.73 -17.20 -2.68
CA PHE A 128 -3.81 -17.46 -1.72
C PHE A 128 -3.44 -18.54 -0.69
N GLN A 129 -2.65 -19.54 -1.07
CA GLN A 129 -2.13 -20.54 -0.13
C GLN A 129 -1.13 -19.92 0.85
N PHE A 130 -0.29 -19.01 0.37
CA PHE A 130 0.63 -18.25 1.20
C PHE A 130 -0.14 -17.34 2.14
N ALA A 131 -1.06 -16.53 1.62
CA ALA A 131 -1.85 -15.60 2.40
C ALA A 131 -2.56 -16.24 3.58
N LYS A 132 -3.20 -17.42 3.36
CA LYS A 132 -3.88 -18.18 4.42
C LYS A 132 -3.01 -18.55 5.62
N LYS A 133 -1.70 -18.58 5.45
CA LYS A 133 -0.76 -18.99 6.51
C LYS A 133 -0.07 -17.78 7.13
N HIS A 134 0.11 -16.70 6.37
CA HIS A 134 1.07 -15.64 6.70
C HIS A 134 0.43 -14.26 6.82
N THR A 135 -0.75 -14.02 6.20
CA THR A 135 -1.43 -12.73 6.23
C THR A 135 -2.87 -12.87 6.73
N ALA A 136 -3.51 -11.75 7.05
CA ALA A 136 -4.96 -11.68 7.25
C ALA A 136 -5.60 -11.25 5.93
N LEU A 137 -6.27 -12.19 5.25
CA LEU A 137 -6.80 -12.01 3.91
C LEU A 137 -8.33 -11.89 3.94
N HIS A 138 -8.85 -10.77 3.44
CA HIS A 138 -10.27 -10.50 3.25
C HIS A 138 -10.57 -10.35 1.76
N LEU A 139 -11.48 -11.18 1.25
CA LEU A 139 -11.79 -11.27 -0.17
C LEU A 139 -12.97 -10.36 -0.52
N PHE A 140 -12.91 -9.73 -1.69
CA PHE A 140 -13.97 -9.00 -2.40
C PHE A 140 -14.45 -7.68 -1.79
N ASP A 141 -14.28 -7.44 -0.50
CA ASP A 141 -14.83 -6.26 0.18
C ASP A 141 -13.97 -5.81 1.37
N PHE A 142 -14.49 -4.87 2.15
CA PHE A 142 -13.88 -4.34 3.37
C PHE A 142 -14.41 -4.97 4.66
N ASN A 143 -15.10 -6.10 4.57
CA ASN A 143 -15.60 -6.79 5.76
C ASN A 143 -14.45 -7.13 6.72
N GLY A 144 -14.59 -6.72 7.98
CA GLY A 144 -13.54 -6.91 8.98
C GLY A 144 -12.55 -5.76 9.11
N LEU A 145 -12.57 -4.74 8.22
CA LEU A 145 -11.64 -3.60 8.30
C LEU A 145 -11.77 -2.86 9.64
N ALA A 146 -12.99 -2.51 10.04
CA ALA A 146 -13.22 -1.78 11.29
C ALA A 146 -12.67 -2.54 12.51
N SER A 147 -12.94 -3.84 12.61
CA SER A 147 -12.44 -4.67 13.71
C SER A 147 -10.92 -4.83 13.67
N THR A 148 -10.32 -4.90 12.47
CA THR A 148 -8.86 -4.93 12.31
C THR A 148 -8.25 -3.62 12.81
N VAL A 149 -8.77 -2.48 12.37
CA VAL A 149 -8.31 -1.15 12.80
C VAL A 149 -8.43 -0.99 14.32
N GLU A 150 -9.59 -1.35 14.91
CA GLU A 150 -9.78 -1.30 16.37
C GLU A 150 -8.77 -2.17 17.12
N SER A 151 -8.47 -3.35 16.60
CA SER A 151 -7.47 -4.25 17.18
C SER A 151 -6.06 -3.66 17.13
N LEU A 152 -5.66 -3.09 15.99
CA LEU A 152 -4.35 -2.47 15.83
C LEU A 152 -4.20 -1.21 16.70
N LEU A 153 -5.25 -0.40 16.81
CA LEU A 153 -5.28 0.76 17.70
C LEU A 153 -5.13 0.36 19.18
N LYS A 154 -5.82 -0.70 19.63
CA LYS A 154 -5.69 -1.21 21.01
C LYS A 154 -4.28 -1.73 21.31
N GLN A 155 -3.57 -2.21 20.30
CA GLN A 155 -2.18 -2.67 20.42
C GLN A 155 -1.17 -1.53 20.28
N GLU A 156 -1.62 -0.32 19.93
CA GLU A 156 -0.78 0.87 19.70
C GLU A 156 0.36 0.60 18.69
N VAL A 157 0.09 -0.24 17.68
CA VAL A 157 1.08 -0.56 16.65
C VAL A 157 1.01 0.43 15.50
N PRO A 158 2.15 0.81 14.91
CA PRO A 158 2.19 1.65 13.72
C PRO A 158 1.65 0.90 12.51
N VAL A 159 0.95 1.62 11.64
CA VAL A 159 0.34 1.08 10.43
C VAL A 159 0.84 1.83 9.21
N TYR A 160 1.26 1.09 8.20
CA TYR A 160 1.45 1.57 6.84
C TYR A 160 0.19 1.24 6.03
N LEU A 161 -0.46 2.24 5.48
CA LEU A 161 -1.59 2.04 4.57
C LEU A 161 -1.09 2.12 3.13
N THR A 162 -1.35 1.08 2.34
CA THR A 162 -1.15 1.08 0.89
C THR A 162 -2.46 0.80 0.18
N ILE A 163 -2.72 1.59 -0.87
CA ILE A 163 -3.96 1.53 -1.64
C ILE A 163 -3.59 1.43 -3.11
N ASP A 164 -3.91 0.29 -3.74
CA ASP A 164 -4.02 0.21 -5.19
C ASP A 164 -5.45 0.59 -5.59
N LEU A 165 -5.56 1.52 -6.53
CA LEU A 165 -6.87 2.04 -6.95
C LEU A 165 -7.68 1.03 -7.76
N ASP A 166 -7.09 -0.09 -8.18
CA ASP A 166 -7.83 -1.19 -8.80
C ASP A 166 -8.64 -2.03 -7.79
N CYS A 167 -8.52 -1.76 -6.49
CA CYS A 167 -9.51 -2.24 -5.50
C CYS A 167 -10.92 -1.78 -5.86
N LEU A 168 -11.05 -0.60 -6.50
CA LEU A 168 -12.30 -0.11 -7.06
C LEU A 168 -12.72 -0.94 -8.28
N ASP A 169 -14.04 -1.05 -8.50
CA ASP A 169 -14.55 -1.70 -9.71
C ASP A 169 -14.22 -0.88 -10.97
N PRO A 170 -13.83 -1.51 -12.10
CA PRO A 170 -13.52 -0.81 -13.34
C PRO A 170 -14.68 0.04 -13.89
N SER A 171 -15.92 -0.20 -13.47
CA SER A 171 -17.06 0.64 -13.83
C SER A 171 -17.00 2.05 -13.21
N VAL A 172 -16.26 2.21 -12.11
CA VAL A 172 -16.06 3.50 -11.43
C VAL A 172 -14.65 4.02 -11.58
N PHE A 173 -13.66 3.15 -11.68
CA PHE A 173 -12.25 3.51 -11.86
C PHE A 173 -11.56 2.64 -12.92
N PRO A 174 -11.76 2.92 -14.23
CA PRO A 174 -11.18 2.11 -15.32
C PRO A 174 -9.69 2.41 -15.59
N GLY A 175 -9.12 3.47 -15.02
CA GLY A 175 -7.80 3.99 -15.36
C GLY A 175 -6.64 3.34 -14.60
N THR A 176 -6.66 2.01 -14.43
CA THR A 176 -5.57 1.24 -13.79
C THR A 176 -4.83 0.36 -14.79
N GLY A 177 -3.64 -0.11 -14.43
CA GLY A 177 -2.83 -0.98 -15.28
C GLY A 177 -3.42 -2.37 -15.47
N THR A 178 -4.03 -2.94 -14.43
CA THR A 178 -4.56 -4.31 -14.38
C THR A 178 -5.95 -4.34 -13.75
N PRO A 179 -6.98 -3.78 -14.42
CA PRO A 179 -8.32 -3.69 -13.85
C PRO A 179 -8.96 -5.08 -13.70
N GLU A 180 -9.56 -5.32 -12.55
CA GLU A 180 -10.27 -6.56 -12.20
C GLU A 180 -11.73 -6.26 -11.87
N ALA A 181 -12.66 -7.00 -12.48
CA ALA A 181 -14.09 -6.84 -12.24
C ALA A 181 -14.49 -7.30 -10.82
N GLY A 182 -15.62 -6.77 -10.32
CA GLY A 182 -16.16 -7.14 -9.01
C GLY A 182 -15.52 -6.39 -7.85
N GLY A 183 -14.97 -5.20 -8.11
CA GLY A 183 -14.42 -4.32 -7.10
C GLY A 183 -15.48 -3.57 -6.29
N VAL A 184 -15.02 -2.78 -5.33
CA VAL A 184 -15.90 -1.93 -4.53
C VAL A 184 -16.30 -0.68 -5.28
N SER A 185 -17.43 -0.09 -4.90
CA SER A 185 -17.88 1.20 -5.43
C SER A 185 -17.13 2.35 -4.75
N PHE A 186 -17.34 3.55 -5.27
CA PHE A 186 -16.77 4.75 -4.66
C PHE A 186 -17.41 5.09 -3.29
N THR A 187 -18.60 4.61 -3.03
CA THR A 187 -19.38 4.84 -1.79
C THR A 187 -19.68 3.53 -1.08
#